data_c9df2e876643dc93e32fa4cd5b456aa6
#
_entry.id   c9df2e876643dc93e32fa4cd5b456aa6
#
_cell.length_a   1.000
_cell.length_b   1.000
_cell.length_c   1.000
_cell.angle_alpha   90.00
_cell.angle_beta   90.00
_cell.angle_gamma   90.00
#
_symmetry.space_group_name_H-M   'P 1'
#
loop_
_entity.id
_entity.type
_entity.pdbx_description
1 polymer ?
#
loop_
_entity_poly.entity_id
_entity_poly.type
_entity_poly.pdbx_seq_one_letter_code
_entity_poly.pdbx_strand_id
1 'polypeptide(L)'
;NVQDETILQQLEQEDPLLANQCHYIWKYGNYPVYDTTAVKFYPEAYLGYEEQLKELEKAKHFIFLEYHAIEEAEAFTRLKDVLARKAAEDVEVRILYDDVGCIGFLDKSFIDRMNAIGVQCRVFNYVVPFLNIFMNNRDHRKIMIIDGKVGFTGGYNLADEYFNITHPYGYWKDTGVKLTGRAVQSFTMMFLEMWNVMGQADTDYEKYLKASQEGAEDGNVQKASGYVQPYADSPLDGEPVGENVYLNLIKTAKKRLYVATPYLIISDEMTRELGLAAKRGVDIRVFTPGIPDKKIIYGVTRSYYSGLVRQGVRVYEYTPGFLHAKQMLCDEDTATVGTINMDYRSLYHHFENGVWMHGCDAIRDIEADFDKLIQDSEEVTDKYRDGRKNMAVRGWQCIMRLIAPLL
;
A
#
# COMPACT_ATOMS: atom_id res chain seq x y z
N ASN A 1 9.02 -3.55 -18.70
CA ASN A 1 7.99 -2.50 -18.80
C ASN A 1 8.38 -1.52 -19.92
N VAL A 2 7.45 -1.21 -20.80
CA VAL A 2 7.63 -0.21 -21.87
C VAL A 2 6.61 0.89 -21.66
N GLN A 3 7.09 2.13 -21.51
CA GLN A 3 6.24 3.31 -21.43
C GLN A 3 5.67 3.64 -22.79
N ASP A 4 4.38 3.93 -22.84
CA ASP A 4 3.77 4.55 -24.02
C ASP A 4 4.03 6.05 -23.96
N GLU A 5 4.91 6.53 -24.81
CA GLU A 5 5.32 7.94 -24.86
C GLU A 5 4.17 8.87 -25.24
N THR A 6 3.13 8.38 -25.93
CA THR A 6 1.96 9.18 -26.29
C THR A 6 1.15 9.56 -25.05
N ILE A 7 1.06 8.69 -24.05
CA ILE A 7 0.39 8.96 -22.77
C ILE A 7 1.13 10.06 -22.00
N LEU A 8 2.46 9.99 -21.91
CA LEU A 8 3.26 11.04 -21.26
C LEU A 8 3.13 12.39 -21.95
N GLN A 9 3.14 12.41 -23.30
CA GLN A 9 2.95 13.64 -24.07
C GLN A 9 1.55 14.24 -23.88
N GLN A 10 0.50 13.42 -23.75
CA GLN A 10 -0.84 13.90 -23.43
C GLN A 10 -0.89 14.51 -22.03
N LEU A 11 -0.34 13.81 -21.03
CA LEU A 11 -0.23 14.32 -19.66
C LEU A 11 0.54 15.66 -19.60
N GLU A 12 1.64 15.79 -20.34
CA GLU A 12 2.44 17.02 -20.38
C GLU A 12 1.64 18.21 -20.96
N GLN A 13 0.74 17.95 -21.91
CA GLN A 13 -0.16 18.97 -22.46
C GLN A 13 -1.29 19.34 -21.49
N GLU A 14 -1.79 18.37 -20.72
CA GLU A 14 -2.87 18.57 -19.73
C GLU A 14 -2.38 19.25 -18.46
N ASP A 15 -1.35 18.70 -17.83
CA ASP A 15 -0.69 19.26 -16.64
C ASP A 15 0.78 18.79 -16.56
N PRO A 16 1.75 19.68 -16.84
CA PRO A 16 3.18 19.34 -16.79
C PRO A 16 3.66 18.82 -15.44
N LEU A 17 3.02 19.21 -14.31
CA LEU A 17 3.41 18.73 -12.98
C LEU A 17 3.02 17.26 -12.78
N LEU A 18 1.86 16.85 -13.30
CA LEU A 18 1.45 15.44 -13.32
C LEU A 18 2.37 14.61 -14.20
N ALA A 19 2.69 15.13 -15.40
CA ALA A 19 3.64 14.46 -16.30
C ALA A 19 5.01 14.27 -15.64
N ASN A 20 5.52 15.26 -14.89
CA ASN A 20 6.77 15.15 -14.13
C ASN A 20 6.71 14.05 -13.09
N GLN A 21 5.59 13.93 -12.36
CA GLN A 21 5.39 12.84 -11.40
C GLN A 21 5.44 11.47 -12.10
N CYS A 22 4.69 11.32 -13.19
CA CYS A 22 4.66 10.07 -13.97
C CYS A 22 6.01 9.73 -14.58
N HIS A 23 6.72 10.74 -15.08
CA HIS A 23 8.08 10.59 -15.63
C HIS A 23 9.07 10.15 -14.54
N TYR A 24 8.96 10.71 -13.33
CA TYR A 24 9.78 10.29 -12.19
C TYR A 24 9.56 8.80 -11.86
N ILE A 25 8.30 8.38 -11.67
CA ILE A 25 7.97 6.99 -11.36
C ILE A 25 8.45 6.05 -12.47
N TRP A 26 8.28 6.45 -13.73
CA TRP A 26 8.77 5.67 -14.87
C TRP A 26 10.29 5.54 -14.88
N LYS A 27 10.98 6.66 -14.82
CA LYS A 27 12.44 6.70 -15.00
C LYS A 27 13.22 6.05 -13.86
N TYR A 28 12.74 6.19 -12.62
CA TYR A 28 13.44 5.74 -11.43
C TYR A 28 12.81 4.51 -10.78
N GLY A 29 11.51 4.33 -10.90
CA GLY A 29 10.80 3.14 -10.43
C GLY A 29 10.61 2.05 -11.48
N ASN A 30 10.82 2.35 -12.78
CA ASN A 30 10.60 1.45 -13.92
C ASN A 30 9.14 1.00 -14.12
N TYR A 31 8.16 1.77 -13.64
CA TYR A 31 6.74 1.48 -13.78
C TYR A 31 6.05 2.51 -14.67
N PRO A 32 5.46 2.08 -15.82
CA PRO A 32 4.81 3.00 -16.76
C PRO A 32 3.46 3.50 -16.26
N VAL A 33 3.02 4.66 -16.76
CA VAL A 33 1.66 5.16 -16.59
C VAL A 33 0.74 4.59 -17.65
N TYR A 34 -0.53 4.35 -17.28
CA TYR A 34 -1.56 3.76 -18.13
C TYR A 34 -2.82 4.63 -18.14
N ASP A 35 -3.48 4.71 -19.29
CA ASP A 35 -4.75 5.41 -19.50
C ASP A 35 -5.96 4.47 -19.67
N THR A 36 -5.70 3.16 -19.74
CA THR A 36 -6.68 2.11 -20.07
C THR A 36 -6.86 1.11 -18.95
N THR A 37 -6.99 1.60 -17.71
CA THR A 37 -7.14 0.77 -16.53
C THR A 37 -8.26 1.30 -15.65
N ALA A 38 -9.25 0.47 -15.40
CA ALA A 38 -10.30 0.78 -14.45
C ALA A 38 -9.82 0.56 -13.01
N VAL A 39 -10.12 1.51 -12.14
CA VAL A 39 -9.81 1.43 -10.70
C VAL A 39 -11.11 1.38 -9.92
N LYS A 40 -11.23 0.41 -9.01
CA LYS A 40 -12.29 0.36 -8.00
C LYS A 40 -11.68 0.44 -6.61
N PHE A 41 -12.10 1.40 -5.83
CA PHE A 41 -11.69 1.57 -4.44
C PHE A 41 -12.61 0.79 -3.49
N TYR A 42 -12.03 0.24 -2.44
CA TYR A 42 -12.74 -0.42 -1.36
C TYR A 42 -12.42 0.31 -0.05
N PRO A 43 -13.42 0.98 0.54
CA PRO A 43 -13.24 1.71 1.80
C PRO A 43 -13.05 0.81 3.01
N GLU A 44 -13.32 -0.49 2.88
CA GLU A 44 -13.19 -1.48 3.94
C GLU A 44 -12.48 -2.73 3.41
N ALA A 45 -11.53 -3.27 4.19
CA ALA A 45 -10.76 -4.45 3.80
C ALA A 45 -11.65 -5.66 3.46
N TYR A 46 -12.70 -5.89 4.26
CA TYR A 46 -13.59 -7.03 4.03
C TYR A 46 -14.33 -6.94 2.68
N LEU A 47 -14.68 -5.73 2.21
CA LEU A 47 -15.28 -5.55 0.89
C LEU A 47 -14.31 -5.90 -0.23
N GLY A 48 -13.06 -5.48 -0.08
CA GLY A 48 -11.99 -5.85 -1.01
C GLY A 48 -11.76 -7.37 -1.02
N TYR A 49 -11.73 -7.99 0.16
CA TYR A 49 -11.54 -9.41 0.33
C TYR A 49 -12.69 -10.25 -0.28
N GLU A 50 -13.94 -9.89 -0.06
CA GLU A 50 -15.09 -10.56 -0.69
C GLU A 50 -15.06 -10.45 -2.21
N GLU A 51 -14.59 -9.34 -2.73
CA GLU A 51 -14.39 -9.19 -4.18
C GLU A 51 -13.21 -10.04 -4.68
N GLN A 52 -12.12 -10.12 -3.92
CA GLN A 52 -10.98 -11.01 -4.24
C GLN A 52 -11.46 -12.46 -4.40
N LEU A 53 -12.25 -12.98 -3.47
CA LEU A 53 -12.81 -14.33 -3.56
C LEU A 53 -13.65 -14.54 -4.83
N LYS A 54 -14.48 -13.55 -5.20
CA LYS A 54 -15.30 -13.61 -6.42
C LYS A 54 -14.46 -13.60 -7.69
N GLU A 55 -13.38 -12.81 -7.73
CA GLU A 55 -12.49 -12.75 -8.90
C GLU A 55 -11.64 -14.03 -9.01
N LEU A 56 -11.18 -14.59 -7.89
CA LEU A 56 -10.43 -15.84 -7.86
C LEU A 56 -11.21 -17.02 -8.48
N GLU A 57 -12.53 -17.09 -8.26
CA GLU A 57 -13.38 -18.13 -8.88
C GLU A 57 -13.41 -18.05 -10.42
N LYS A 58 -13.11 -16.89 -11.00
CA LYS A 58 -13.08 -16.67 -12.45
C LYS A 58 -11.73 -17.01 -13.09
N ALA A 59 -10.70 -17.25 -12.30
CA ALA A 59 -9.34 -17.53 -12.78
C ALA A 59 -9.31 -18.73 -13.73
N LYS A 60 -8.57 -18.61 -14.83
CA LYS A 60 -8.43 -19.64 -15.88
C LYS A 60 -6.99 -20.06 -16.14
N HIS A 61 -6.02 -19.21 -15.86
CA HIS A 61 -4.63 -19.42 -16.24
C HIS A 61 -3.69 -19.39 -15.04
N PHE A 62 -3.71 -18.31 -14.27
CA PHE A 62 -2.83 -18.19 -13.10
C PHE A 62 -3.38 -17.25 -12.03
N ILE A 63 -2.97 -17.54 -10.79
CA ILE A 63 -3.21 -16.73 -9.60
C ILE A 63 -1.88 -16.52 -8.88
N PHE A 64 -1.48 -15.28 -8.65
CA PHE A 64 -0.30 -14.93 -7.88
C PHE A 64 -0.69 -14.10 -6.66
N LEU A 65 -0.16 -14.48 -5.50
CA LEU A 65 -0.38 -13.81 -4.23
C LEU A 65 0.96 -13.48 -3.58
N GLU A 66 1.12 -12.24 -3.16
CA GLU A 66 2.26 -11.75 -2.40
C GLU A 66 1.73 -11.01 -1.17
N TYR A 67 2.05 -11.51 0.03
CA TYR A 67 1.55 -10.93 1.27
C TYR A 67 2.63 -10.92 2.35
N HIS A 68 2.70 -9.82 3.10
CA HIS A 68 3.62 -9.73 4.24
C HIS A 68 3.27 -10.72 5.35
N ALA A 69 1.99 -10.82 5.71
CA ALA A 69 1.53 -11.73 6.76
C ALA A 69 0.34 -12.57 6.29
N ILE A 70 0.38 -13.84 6.66
CA ILE A 70 -0.68 -14.84 6.46
C ILE A 70 -0.91 -15.53 7.80
N GLU A 71 -2.15 -15.60 8.25
CA GLU A 71 -2.60 -16.36 9.41
C GLU A 71 -3.49 -17.51 8.94
N GLU A 72 -3.20 -18.75 9.36
CA GLU A 72 -4.06 -19.90 9.05
C GLU A 72 -5.33 -19.89 9.92
N ALA A 73 -6.16 -18.85 9.75
CA ALA A 73 -7.42 -18.62 10.45
C ALA A 73 -8.59 -18.60 9.45
N GLU A 74 -9.73 -18.03 9.80
CA GLU A 74 -10.97 -18.12 9.01
C GLU A 74 -10.82 -17.49 7.61
N ALA A 75 -10.28 -16.27 7.53
CA ALA A 75 -10.11 -15.58 6.26
C ALA A 75 -9.20 -16.39 5.31
N PHE A 76 -8.01 -16.81 5.77
CA PHE A 76 -7.12 -17.58 4.92
C PHE A 76 -7.70 -18.95 4.55
N THR A 77 -8.45 -19.59 5.43
CA THR A 77 -9.09 -20.88 5.13
C THR A 77 -10.07 -20.75 3.95
N ARG A 78 -10.94 -19.75 3.96
CA ARG A 78 -11.86 -19.48 2.83
C ARG A 78 -11.11 -19.25 1.52
N LEU A 79 -10.03 -18.47 1.55
CA LEU A 79 -9.20 -18.19 0.39
C LEU A 79 -8.48 -19.47 -0.10
N LYS A 80 -7.87 -20.22 0.80
CA LYS A 80 -7.17 -21.48 0.52
C LYS A 80 -8.08 -22.51 -0.18
N ASP A 81 -9.35 -22.59 0.25
CA ASP A 81 -10.31 -23.51 -0.37
C ASP A 81 -10.58 -23.13 -1.85
N VAL A 82 -10.62 -21.84 -2.19
CA VAL A 82 -10.72 -21.40 -3.59
C VAL A 82 -9.44 -21.74 -4.35
N LEU A 83 -8.27 -21.44 -3.78
CA LEU A 83 -6.99 -21.73 -4.42
C LEU A 83 -6.81 -23.23 -4.70
N ALA A 84 -7.19 -24.10 -3.76
CA ALA A 84 -7.12 -25.55 -3.93
C ALA A 84 -8.02 -26.03 -5.08
N ARG A 85 -9.25 -25.52 -5.19
CA ARG A 85 -10.14 -25.83 -6.32
C ARG A 85 -9.55 -25.37 -7.64
N LYS A 86 -9.02 -24.16 -7.70
CA LYS A 86 -8.40 -23.61 -8.91
C LYS A 86 -7.15 -24.37 -9.33
N ALA A 87 -6.30 -24.77 -8.39
CA ALA A 87 -5.16 -25.63 -8.67
C ALA A 87 -5.60 -27.00 -9.22
N ALA A 88 -6.69 -27.58 -8.71
CA ALA A 88 -7.27 -28.83 -9.24
C ALA A 88 -7.90 -28.66 -10.65
N GLU A 89 -8.19 -27.44 -11.08
CA GLU A 89 -8.65 -27.05 -12.44
C GLU A 89 -7.48 -26.69 -13.37
N ASP A 90 -6.24 -27.05 -13.04
CA ASP A 90 -5.00 -26.73 -13.77
C ASP A 90 -4.67 -25.23 -13.84
N VAL A 91 -5.21 -24.40 -12.96
CA VAL A 91 -4.78 -23.01 -12.79
C VAL A 91 -3.47 -22.98 -12.02
N GLU A 92 -2.48 -22.27 -12.55
CA GLU A 92 -1.19 -22.09 -11.87
C GLU A 92 -1.35 -21.16 -10.66
N VAL A 93 -1.13 -21.66 -9.44
CA VAL A 93 -1.28 -20.87 -8.21
C VAL A 93 0.06 -20.72 -7.50
N ARG A 94 0.46 -19.47 -7.20
CA ARG A 94 1.69 -19.14 -6.49
C ARG A 94 1.41 -18.25 -5.30
N ILE A 95 2.05 -18.54 -4.17
CA ILE A 95 2.05 -17.72 -2.96
C ILE A 95 3.48 -17.34 -2.60
N LEU A 96 3.74 -16.06 -2.38
CA LEU A 96 4.95 -15.52 -1.78
C LEU A 96 4.58 -14.82 -0.46
N TYR A 97 5.29 -15.12 0.63
CA TYR A 97 5.05 -14.46 1.92
C TYR A 97 6.36 -14.11 2.62
N ASP A 98 6.30 -13.14 3.53
CA ASP A 98 7.44 -12.71 4.34
C ASP A 98 7.55 -13.55 5.62
N ASP A 99 8.75 -14.08 5.91
CA ASP A 99 8.95 -14.95 7.08
C ASP A 99 8.71 -14.24 8.41
N VAL A 100 9.21 -12.99 8.56
CA VAL A 100 9.03 -12.19 9.79
C VAL A 100 7.57 -11.82 10.00
N GLY A 101 6.87 -11.47 8.94
CA GLY A 101 5.44 -11.12 8.99
C GLY A 101 4.56 -12.28 9.43
N CYS A 102 5.03 -13.51 9.22
CA CYS A 102 4.30 -14.74 9.55
C CYS A 102 4.77 -15.42 10.85
N ILE A 103 5.72 -14.84 11.60
CA ILE A 103 6.17 -15.40 12.88
C ILE A 103 4.97 -15.49 13.85
N GLY A 104 4.74 -16.70 14.36
CA GLY A 104 3.63 -16.99 15.26
C GLY A 104 2.30 -17.31 14.57
N PHE A 105 2.19 -17.11 13.25
CA PHE A 105 1.01 -17.42 12.44
C PHE A 105 1.19 -18.69 11.60
N LEU A 106 2.39 -18.91 11.06
CA LEU A 106 2.69 -20.07 10.23
C LEU A 106 3.77 -20.95 10.87
N ASP A 107 3.66 -22.26 10.70
CA ASP A 107 4.69 -23.22 11.04
C ASP A 107 5.52 -23.63 9.80
N LYS A 108 6.62 -24.35 10.04
CA LYS A 108 7.54 -24.78 8.98
C LYS A 108 6.93 -25.70 7.93
N SER A 109 5.81 -26.35 8.22
CA SER A 109 5.12 -27.26 7.29
C SER A 109 4.10 -26.55 6.39
N PHE A 110 3.93 -25.23 6.53
CA PHE A 110 2.98 -24.47 5.71
C PHE A 110 3.24 -24.63 4.21
N ILE A 111 4.50 -24.52 3.79
CA ILE A 111 4.90 -24.70 2.37
C ILE A 111 4.52 -26.10 1.87
N ASP A 112 4.77 -27.14 2.68
CA ASP A 112 4.43 -28.51 2.30
C ASP A 112 2.92 -28.70 2.18
N ARG A 113 2.13 -28.09 3.09
CA ARG A 113 0.66 -28.11 3.02
C ARG A 113 0.13 -27.41 1.77
N MET A 114 0.72 -26.27 1.38
CA MET A 114 0.34 -25.56 0.16
C MET A 114 0.69 -26.37 -1.08
N ASN A 115 1.91 -26.92 -1.15
CA ASN A 115 2.34 -27.77 -2.26
C ASN A 115 1.46 -29.02 -2.39
N ALA A 116 1.01 -29.61 -1.28
CA ALA A 116 0.14 -30.79 -1.29
C ALA A 116 -1.23 -30.54 -1.93
N ILE A 117 -1.70 -29.30 -1.97
CA ILE A 117 -2.95 -28.90 -2.65
C ILE A 117 -2.71 -28.26 -4.02
N GLY A 118 -1.50 -28.38 -4.58
CA GLY A 118 -1.14 -27.89 -5.90
C GLY A 118 -0.78 -26.39 -5.94
N VAL A 119 -0.63 -25.73 -4.78
CA VAL A 119 -0.25 -24.32 -4.67
C VAL A 119 1.25 -24.20 -4.45
N GLN A 120 1.97 -23.60 -5.40
CA GLN A 120 3.40 -23.33 -5.25
C GLN A 120 3.62 -22.23 -4.22
N CYS A 121 4.51 -22.46 -3.26
CA CYS A 121 4.72 -21.52 -2.16
C CYS A 121 6.22 -21.24 -1.97
N ARG A 122 6.56 -19.95 -1.83
CA ARG A 122 7.91 -19.47 -1.50
C ARG A 122 7.84 -18.51 -0.32
N VAL A 123 8.96 -18.42 0.41
CA VAL A 123 9.08 -17.50 1.53
C VAL A 123 10.20 -16.50 1.25
N PHE A 124 9.91 -15.23 1.57
CA PHE A 124 10.88 -14.17 1.49
C PHE A 124 11.70 -14.08 2.78
N ASN A 125 13.04 -14.06 2.63
CA ASN A 125 14.04 -13.73 3.65
C ASN A 125 13.84 -14.48 4.98
N TYR A 126 14.12 -15.78 4.98
CA TYR A 126 14.10 -16.65 6.17
C TYR A 126 14.83 -16.02 7.36
N VAL A 127 14.21 -16.08 8.52
CA VAL A 127 14.85 -15.69 9.77
C VAL A 127 15.88 -16.72 10.19
N VAL A 128 17.15 -16.39 9.98
CA VAL A 128 18.27 -17.18 10.49
C VAL A 128 18.76 -16.54 11.79
N PRO A 129 18.78 -17.25 12.92
CA PRO A 129 19.35 -16.72 14.15
C PRO A 129 20.83 -16.41 13.91
N PHE A 130 21.27 -15.19 14.25
CA PHE A 130 22.61 -14.61 14.13
C PHE A 130 22.96 -13.91 12.80
N LEU A 131 22.91 -12.55 12.87
CA LEU A 131 23.60 -11.55 12.05
C LEU A 131 23.41 -11.66 10.52
N ASN A 132 22.28 -11.18 10.06
CA ASN A 132 22.17 -10.72 8.69
C ASN A 132 21.74 -9.24 8.68
N ILE A 133 22.56 -8.35 8.13
CA ILE A 133 22.24 -6.92 7.97
C ILE A 133 20.97 -6.75 7.12
N PHE A 134 20.73 -7.68 6.18
CA PHE A 134 19.53 -7.73 5.34
C PHE A 134 18.26 -8.24 6.05
N MET A 135 18.32 -8.64 7.32
CA MET A 135 17.11 -9.04 8.08
C MET A 135 16.10 -7.91 8.25
N ASN A 136 16.52 -6.65 8.14
CA ASN A 136 15.63 -5.50 8.21
C ASN A 136 14.83 -5.26 6.92
N ASN A 137 15.32 -5.77 5.78
CA ASN A 137 14.62 -5.65 4.52
C ASN A 137 13.50 -6.68 4.47
N ARG A 138 12.25 -6.22 4.54
CA ARG A 138 11.06 -7.07 4.55
C ARG A 138 10.21 -6.81 3.33
N ASP A 139 9.56 -7.86 2.85
CA ASP A 139 8.51 -7.72 1.86
C ASP A 139 7.21 -7.32 2.55
N HIS A 140 6.80 -6.07 2.36
CA HIS A 140 5.59 -5.53 2.96
C HIS A 140 4.48 -5.31 1.92
N ARG A 141 4.66 -5.79 0.70
CA ARG A 141 3.66 -5.71 -0.36
C ARG A 141 2.47 -6.63 -0.07
N LYS A 142 1.31 -6.29 -0.60
CA LYS A 142 0.08 -7.05 -0.57
C LYS A 142 -0.53 -6.97 -1.96
N ILE A 143 -0.24 -7.97 -2.76
CA ILE A 143 -0.64 -8.00 -4.17
C ILE A 143 -1.35 -9.33 -4.46
N MET A 144 -2.47 -9.27 -5.16
CA MET A 144 -3.12 -10.43 -5.73
C MET A 144 -3.34 -10.18 -7.22
N ILE A 145 -2.96 -11.14 -8.04
CA ILE A 145 -3.06 -11.06 -9.51
C ILE A 145 -3.83 -12.27 -10.01
N ILE A 146 -4.79 -12.03 -10.90
CA ILE A 146 -5.63 -13.05 -11.50
C ILE A 146 -5.54 -12.90 -13.02
N ASP A 147 -4.98 -13.90 -13.67
CA ASP A 147 -4.82 -14.00 -15.13
C ASP A 147 -4.12 -12.79 -15.78
N GLY A 148 -3.37 -11.98 -15.01
CA GLY A 148 -2.77 -10.73 -15.47
C GLY A 148 -3.78 -9.64 -15.86
N LYS A 149 -5.07 -9.85 -15.65
CA LYS A 149 -6.18 -8.96 -16.06
C LYS A 149 -6.78 -8.20 -14.90
N VAL A 150 -6.81 -8.81 -13.72
CA VAL A 150 -7.31 -8.22 -12.49
C VAL A 150 -6.20 -8.26 -11.45
N GLY A 151 -5.98 -7.13 -10.79
CA GLY A 151 -4.99 -7.01 -9.71
C GLY A 151 -5.55 -6.26 -8.52
N PHE A 152 -5.18 -6.67 -7.32
CA PHE A 152 -5.56 -6.02 -6.06
C PHE A 152 -4.32 -5.60 -5.28
N THR A 153 -4.41 -4.47 -4.61
CA THR A 153 -3.48 -4.08 -3.54
C THR A 153 -4.20 -3.25 -2.48
N GLY A 154 -3.57 -3.10 -1.32
CA GLY A 154 -4.12 -2.34 -0.21
C GLY A 154 -3.28 -2.49 1.05
N GLY A 155 -3.78 -2.00 2.19
CA GLY A 155 -3.06 -2.06 3.45
C GLY A 155 -3.16 -3.40 4.18
N TYR A 156 -4.14 -4.23 3.87
CA TYR A 156 -4.52 -5.42 4.65
C TYR A 156 -3.72 -6.68 4.29
N ASN A 157 -3.35 -7.43 5.32
CA ASN A 157 -2.80 -8.78 5.21
C ASN A 157 -3.91 -9.84 5.23
N LEU A 158 -3.54 -11.12 5.13
CA LEU A 158 -4.45 -12.26 5.20
C LEU A 158 -4.52 -12.80 6.64
N ALA A 159 -5.10 -12.01 7.56
CA ALA A 159 -5.39 -12.39 8.92
C ALA A 159 -6.76 -11.86 9.36
N ASP A 160 -7.42 -12.54 10.28
CA ASP A 160 -8.83 -12.31 10.64
C ASP A 160 -9.10 -10.90 11.17
N GLU A 161 -8.15 -10.30 11.85
CA GLU A 161 -8.26 -8.93 12.39
C GLU A 161 -8.45 -7.86 11.30
N TYR A 162 -7.82 -8.02 10.13
CA TYR A 162 -7.93 -7.05 9.03
C TYR A 162 -9.34 -7.01 8.42
N PHE A 163 -10.08 -8.09 8.55
CA PHE A 163 -11.44 -8.22 8.00
C PHE A 163 -12.53 -8.10 9.06
N ASN A 164 -12.15 -7.67 10.28
CA ASN A 164 -13.07 -7.53 11.41
C ASN A 164 -13.80 -8.84 11.78
N ILE A 165 -13.17 -9.98 11.57
CA ILE A 165 -13.59 -11.28 12.11
C ILE A 165 -13.23 -11.35 13.59
N THR A 166 -12.06 -10.82 13.96
CA THR A 166 -11.63 -10.57 15.34
C THR A 166 -11.38 -9.09 15.56
N HIS A 167 -11.41 -8.62 16.82
CA HIS A 167 -11.33 -7.19 17.15
C HIS A 167 -10.29 -6.89 18.26
N PRO A 168 -9.00 -7.24 18.09
CA PRO A 168 -8.00 -7.04 19.15
C PRO A 168 -7.75 -5.56 19.48
N TYR A 169 -8.01 -4.65 18.53
CA TYR A 169 -7.77 -3.20 18.64
C TYR A 169 -8.99 -2.35 18.27
N GLY A 170 -10.20 -2.86 18.55
CA GLY A 170 -11.45 -2.25 18.10
C GLY A 170 -11.70 -2.53 16.61
N TYR A 171 -12.40 -1.64 15.93
CA TYR A 171 -12.65 -1.78 14.51
C TYR A 171 -11.37 -1.56 13.71
N TRP A 172 -11.01 -2.51 12.84
CA TRP A 172 -9.86 -2.40 11.95
C TRP A 172 -10.28 -1.72 10.65
N LYS A 173 -9.80 -0.49 10.44
CA LYS A 173 -10.06 0.30 9.24
C LYS A 173 -8.90 0.18 8.27
N ASP A 174 -9.13 -0.46 7.13
CA ASP A 174 -8.14 -0.58 6.06
C ASP A 174 -8.80 -0.47 4.70
N THR A 175 -8.03 -0.10 3.69
CA THR A 175 -8.51 0.18 2.34
C THR A 175 -7.70 -0.54 1.29
N GLY A 176 -8.29 -0.69 0.10
CA GLY A 176 -7.61 -1.29 -1.04
C GLY A 176 -8.20 -0.86 -2.37
N VAL A 177 -7.53 -1.23 -3.44
CA VAL A 177 -7.96 -0.99 -4.82
C VAL A 177 -7.91 -2.27 -5.64
N LYS A 178 -8.85 -2.37 -6.59
CA LYS A 178 -8.83 -3.33 -7.69
C LYS A 178 -8.51 -2.60 -8.98
N LEU A 179 -7.52 -3.08 -9.71
CA LEU A 179 -7.21 -2.67 -11.07
C LEU A 179 -7.76 -3.71 -12.05
N THR A 180 -8.33 -3.23 -13.15
CA THR A 180 -8.75 -4.09 -14.27
C THR A 180 -8.23 -3.46 -15.55
N GLY A 181 -7.36 -4.17 -16.27
CA GLY A 181 -6.75 -3.70 -17.50
C GLY A 181 -5.22 -3.68 -17.48
N ARG A 182 -4.62 -2.90 -18.35
CA ARG A 182 -3.18 -2.95 -18.67
C ARG A 182 -2.25 -2.70 -17.48
N ALA A 183 -2.63 -1.87 -16.52
CA ALA A 183 -1.77 -1.57 -15.37
C ALA A 183 -1.50 -2.78 -14.45
N VAL A 184 -2.31 -3.85 -14.55
CA VAL A 184 -2.07 -5.11 -13.82
C VAL A 184 -0.73 -5.76 -14.23
N GLN A 185 -0.23 -5.42 -15.41
CA GLN A 185 1.11 -5.83 -15.85
C GLN A 185 2.21 -5.38 -14.87
N SER A 186 2.08 -4.18 -14.30
CA SER A 186 3.05 -3.70 -13.30
C SER A 186 3.05 -4.56 -12.04
N PHE A 187 1.88 -4.96 -11.53
CA PHE A 187 1.79 -5.89 -10.41
C PHE A 187 2.37 -7.27 -10.75
N THR A 188 2.12 -7.74 -11.97
CA THR A 188 2.68 -9.02 -12.45
C THR A 188 4.21 -8.98 -12.46
N MET A 189 4.80 -7.86 -12.90
CA MET A 189 6.25 -7.66 -12.86
C MET A 189 6.79 -7.63 -11.42
N MET A 190 6.14 -6.86 -10.52
CA MET A 190 6.53 -6.78 -9.10
C MET A 190 6.59 -8.17 -8.47
N PHE A 191 5.56 -8.99 -8.69
CA PHE A 191 5.52 -10.35 -8.18
C PHE A 191 6.63 -11.23 -8.77
N LEU A 192 6.79 -11.23 -10.10
CA LEU A 192 7.76 -12.09 -10.77
C LEU A 192 9.21 -11.73 -10.40
N GLU A 193 9.52 -10.46 -10.21
CA GLU A 193 10.83 -10.02 -9.72
C GLU A 193 11.16 -10.67 -8.37
N MET A 194 10.26 -10.59 -7.41
CA MET A 194 10.46 -11.19 -6.08
C MET A 194 10.43 -12.72 -6.13
N TRP A 195 9.51 -13.30 -6.89
CA TRP A 195 9.42 -14.75 -7.06
C TRP A 195 10.71 -15.35 -7.61
N ASN A 196 11.29 -14.70 -8.61
CA ASN A 196 12.50 -15.18 -9.28
C ASN A 196 13.76 -15.04 -8.42
N VAL A 197 13.80 -14.06 -7.52
CA VAL A 197 14.92 -13.93 -6.55
C VAL A 197 14.85 -15.03 -5.47
N MET A 198 13.65 -15.49 -5.10
CA MET A 198 13.47 -16.45 -4.01
C MET A 198 13.62 -17.94 -4.45
N GLY A 199 14.02 -18.23 -5.66
CA GLY A 199 14.20 -19.61 -6.10
C GLY A 199 14.59 -19.70 -7.57
N GLN A 200 14.28 -20.84 -8.21
CA GLN A 200 14.55 -20.98 -9.64
C GLN A 200 13.74 -19.94 -10.43
N ALA A 201 14.46 -19.14 -11.20
CA ALA A 201 13.84 -18.10 -12.03
C ALA A 201 13.04 -18.72 -13.19
N ASP A 202 11.92 -18.09 -13.51
CA ASP A 202 11.16 -18.41 -14.71
C ASP A 202 11.94 -18.02 -15.96
N THR A 203 12.02 -18.92 -16.94
CA THR A 203 12.66 -18.67 -18.23
C THR A 203 11.69 -18.08 -19.24
N ASP A 204 10.39 -18.27 -19.04
CA ASP A 204 9.30 -17.80 -19.91
C ASP A 204 8.27 -16.98 -19.11
N TYR A 205 8.66 -15.80 -18.64
CA TYR A 205 7.75 -14.87 -17.94
C TYR A 205 6.88 -14.04 -18.88
N GLU A 206 7.21 -13.97 -20.18
CA GLU A 206 6.45 -13.22 -21.17
C GLU A 206 5.00 -13.70 -21.30
N LYS A 207 4.75 -14.99 -21.07
CA LYS A 207 3.39 -15.56 -21.10
C LYS A 207 2.44 -14.86 -20.11
N TYR A 208 2.94 -14.46 -18.94
CA TYR A 208 2.14 -13.77 -17.92
C TYR A 208 1.88 -12.30 -18.29
N LEU A 209 2.83 -11.67 -19.01
CA LEU A 209 2.69 -10.28 -19.44
C LEU A 209 1.75 -10.15 -20.65
N LYS A 210 1.77 -11.12 -21.57
CA LYS A 210 0.84 -11.15 -22.71
C LYS A 210 -0.62 -11.24 -22.29
N ALA A 211 -0.93 -11.98 -21.23
CA ALA A 211 -2.28 -12.08 -20.69
C ALA A 211 -2.87 -10.72 -20.29
N SER A 212 -2.05 -9.80 -19.77
CA SER A 212 -2.49 -8.42 -19.45
C SER A 212 -2.81 -7.60 -20.69
N GLN A 213 -2.07 -7.81 -21.79
CA GLN A 213 -2.30 -7.11 -23.05
C GLN A 213 -3.58 -7.59 -23.74
N GLU A 214 -3.79 -8.90 -23.81
CA GLU A 214 -5.00 -9.49 -24.40
C GLU A 214 -6.27 -9.12 -23.65
N GLY A 215 -6.20 -8.94 -22.32
CA GLY A 215 -7.32 -8.50 -21.51
C GLY A 215 -7.79 -7.08 -21.77
N ALA A 216 -6.94 -6.24 -22.34
CA ALA A 216 -7.29 -4.87 -22.73
C ALA A 216 -8.01 -4.80 -24.09
N GLU A 217 -7.84 -5.84 -24.92
CA GLU A 217 -8.48 -5.93 -26.24
C GLU A 217 -9.88 -6.53 -26.19
N ASP A 218 -10.24 -7.22 -25.10
CA ASP A 218 -11.62 -7.65 -24.87
C ASP A 218 -12.49 -6.40 -24.67
N GLY A 219 -13.28 -6.05 -25.70
CA GLY A 219 -14.08 -4.83 -25.83
C GLY A 219 -15.13 -4.54 -24.73
N ASN A 220 -15.02 -5.21 -23.60
CA ASN A 220 -15.77 -4.97 -22.34
C ASN A 220 -15.00 -4.10 -21.33
N VAL A 221 -13.74 -3.72 -21.61
CA VAL A 221 -13.08 -2.70 -20.79
C VAL A 221 -13.64 -1.36 -21.24
N GLN A 222 -14.68 -0.90 -20.57
CA GLN A 222 -15.19 0.46 -20.67
C GLN A 222 -13.99 1.40 -20.62
N LYS A 223 -13.84 2.32 -21.58
CA LYS A 223 -12.71 3.25 -21.62
C LYS A 223 -12.60 3.91 -20.24
N ALA A 224 -11.63 3.48 -19.45
CA ALA A 224 -11.44 3.98 -18.11
C ALA A 224 -11.09 5.46 -18.15
N SER A 225 -11.58 6.23 -17.18
CA SER A 225 -11.22 7.63 -17.05
C SER A 225 -9.88 7.78 -16.34
N GLY A 226 -9.12 8.79 -16.71
CA GLY A 226 -7.90 9.22 -16.04
C GLY A 226 -6.69 8.33 -16.29
N TYR A 227 -5.71 8.47 -15.41
CA TYR A 227 -4.39 7.84 -15.50
C TYR A 227 -4.09 7.05 -14.23
N VAL A 228 -3.45 5.89 -14.39
CA VAL A 228 -3.09 4.97 -13.30
C VAL A 228 -1.64 4.58 -13.45
N GLN A 229 -0.88 4.66 -12.38
CA GLN A 229 0.52 4.24 -12.34
C GLN A 229 0.80 3.46 -11.05
N PRO A 230 0.76 2.12 -11.10
CA PRO A 230 1.31 1.32 -10.01
C PRO A 230 2.81 1.57 -9.90
N TYR A 231 3.31 1.61 -8.68
CA TYR A 231 4.75 1.76 -8.41
C TYR A 231 5.17 0.88 -7.25
N ALA A 232 6.43 0.52 -7.22
CA ALA A 232 7.04 -0.18 -6.10
C ALA A 232 8.22 0.61 -5.56
N ASP A 233 8.54 0.34 -4.31
CA ASP A 233 9.74 0.80 -3.64
C ASP A 233 10.62 -0.37 -3.26
N SER A 234 11.94 -0.18 -3.32
CA SER A 234 12.93 -1.20 -3.02
C SER A 234 14.02 -0.61 -2.11
N PRO A 235 14.34 -1.27 -1.00
CA PRO A 235 15.43 -0.81 -0.13
C PRO A 235 16.82 -1.08 -0.71
N LEU A 236 16.93 -1.66 -1.91
CA LEU A 236 18.19 -2.13 -2.48
C LEU A 236 18.78 -1.22 -3.57
N ASP A 237 17.98 -0.32 -4.14
CA ASP A 237 18.41 0.53 -5.26
C ASP A 237 18.83 1.94 -4.84
N GLY A 238 18.56 2.32 -3.58
CA GLY A 238 18.94 3.63 -3.04
C GLY A 238 18.05 4.80 -3.50
N GLU A 239 16.96 4.52 -4.21
CA GLU A 239 15.97 5.52 -4.64
C GLU A 239 14.67 5.34 -3.87
N PRO A 240 14.30 6.23 -2.93
CA PRO A 240 13.08 6.11 -2.12
C PRO A 240 11.85 6.54 -2.92
N VAL A 241 11.43 5.71 -3.87
CA VAL A 241 10.32 6.03 -4.79
C VAL A 241 9.04 6.36 -4.02
N GLY A 242 8.72 5.59 -2.99
CA GLY A 242 7.52 5.79 -2.17
C GLY A 242 7.51 7.14 -1.45
N GLU A 243 8.62 7.53 -0.80
CA GLU A 243 8.75 8.83 -0.15
C GLU A 243 8.65 9.97 -1.17
N ASN A 244 9.34 9.83 -2.31
CA ASN A 244 9.35 10.86 -3.35
C ASN A 244 8.00 11.05 -4.01
N VAL A 245 7.20 9.99 -4.19
CA VAL A 245 5.80 10.11 -4.63
C VAL A 245 4.98 10.92 -3.63
N TYR A 246 5.12 10.64 -2.33
CA TYR A 246 4.42 11.41 -1.28
C TYR A 246 4.90 12.87 -1.23
N LEU A 247 6.19 13.13 -1.28
CA LEU A 247 6.75 14.48 -1.32
C LEU A 247 6.25 15.28 -2.52
N ASN A 248 6.17 14.68 -3.69
CA ASN A 248 5.65 15.34 -4.88
C ASN A 248 4.16 15.71 -4.72
N LEU A 249 3.33 14.83 -4.15
CA LEU A 249 1.93 15.15 -3.85
C LEU A 249 1.81 16.31 -2.85
N ILE A 250 2.65 16.33 -1.80
CA ILE A 250 2.68 17.44 -0.82
C ILE A 250 3.09 18.75 -1.49
N LYS A 251 4.11 18.71 -2.37
CA LYS A 251 4.64 19.91 -3.05
C LYS A 251 3.66 20.47 -4.08
N THR A 252 2.90 19.62 -4.76
CA THR A 252 1.99 20.00 -5.85
C THR A 252 0.57 20.33 -5.38
N ALA A 253 0.20 19.96 -4.15
CA ALA A 253 -1.11 20.26 -3.57
C ALA A 253 -1.42 21.77 -3.60
N LYS A 254 -2.62 22.12 -4.07
CA LYS A 254 -3.09 23.49 -4.29
C LYS A 254 -4.16 23.90 -3.29
N LYS A 255 -5.08 23.00 -2.93
CA LYS A 255 -6.24 23.26 -2.07
C LYS A 255 -6.24 22.42 -0.80
N ARG A 256 -6.06 21.10 -0.93
CA ARG A 256 -6.12 20.16 0.19
C ARG A 256 -5.19 18.96 -0.02
N LEU A 257 -4.73 18.42 1.09
CA LEU A 257 -4.03 17.15 1.13
C LEU A 257 -4.47 16.38 2.38
N TYR A 258 -5.11 15.24 2.20
CA TYR A 258 -5.54 14.36 3.27
C TYR A 258 -4.74 13.07 3.25
N VAL A 259 -4.27 12.66 4.42
CA VAL A 259 -3.36 11.51 4.57
C VAL A 259 -3.87 10.60 5.67
N ALA A 260 -4.03 9.31 5.38
CA ALA A 260 -4.29 8.28 6.37
C ALA A 260 -3.08 7.35 6.46
N THR A 261 -2.59 7.12 7.68
CA THR A 261 -1.44 6.24 7.94
C THR A 261 -1.52 5.66 9.36
N PRO A 262 -1.16 4.37 9.56
CA PRO A 262 -1.13 3.80 10.90
C PRO A 262 0.00 4.36 11.76
N TYR A 263 1.11 4.76 11.13
CA TYR A 263 2.31 5.26 11.81
C TYR A 263 2.76 6.55 11.14
N LEU A 264 3.10 7.56 11.98
CA LEU A 264 3.56 8.87 11.53
C LEU A 264 4.94 9.14 12.13
N ILE A 265 5.98 8.62 11.47
CA ILE A 265 7.39 8.70 11.89
C ILE A 265 8.19 9.13 10.66
N ILE A 266 8.04 10.39 10.29
CA ILE A 266 8.48 10.97 9.02
C ILE A 266 9.82 11.69 9.13
N SER A 267 10.48 11.87 7.98
CA SER A 267 11.70 12.65 7.86
C SER A 267 11.47 14.13 8.19
N ASP A 268 12.56 14.83 8.51
CA ASP A 268 12.52 16.28 8.70
C ASP A 268 12.12 17.00 7.41
N GLU A 269 12.52 16.46 6.25
CA GLU A 269 12.11 16.98 4.94
C GLU A 269 10.59 16.88 4.77
N MET A 270 10.00 15.72 4.97
CA MET A 270 8.55 15.55 4.85
C MET A 270 7.78 16.40 5.86
N THR A 271 8.27 16.51 7.10
CA THR A 271 7.71 17.39 8.12
C THR A 271 7.72 18.85 7.65
N ARG A 272 8.81 19.31 7.06
CA ARG A 272 8.96 20.68 6.54
C ARG A 272 8.06 20.93 5.34
N GLU A 273 7.96 20.00 4.41
CA GLU A 273 7.13 20.17 3.22
C GLU A 273 5.63 20.18 3.56
N LEU A 274 5.16 19.32 4.48
CA LEU A 274 3.78 19.38 5.00
C LEU A 274 3.49 20.75 5.64
N GLY A 275 4.43 21.23 6.45
CA GLY A 275 4.29 22.57 7.08
C GLY A 275 4.33 23.70 6.06
N LEU A 276 5.15 23.61 5.02
CA LEU A 276 5.21 24.61 3.97
C LEU A 276 3.92 24.62 3.14
N ALA A 277 3.38 23.45 2.81
CA ALA A 277 2.10 23.33 2.12
C ALA A 277 0.96 23.96 2.94
N ALA A 278 0.88 23.69 4.24
CA ALA A 278 -0.09 24.34 5.13
C ALA A 278 0.06 25.87 5.16
N LYS A 279 1.30 26.38 5.20
CA LYS A 279 1.58 27.82 5.15
C LYS A 279 1.24 28.48 3.80
N ARG A 280 1.24 27.69 2.71
CA ARG A 280 0.73 28.15 1.40
C ARG A 280 -0.80 28.24 1.36
N GLY A 281 -1.51 27.79 2.40
CA GLY A 281 -2.97 27.80 2.49
C GLY A 281 -3.63 26.48 2.09
N VAL A 282 -2.85 25.41 1.91
CA VAL A 282 -3.41 24.08 1.65
C VAL A 282 -3.99 23.49 2.95
N ASP A 283 -5.22 22.97 2.91
CA ASP A 283 -5.83 22.26 4.03
C ASP A 283 -5.18 20.87 4.18
N ILE A 284 -4.24 20.76 5.11
CA ILE A 284 -3.52 19.51 5.38
C ILE A 284 -4.16 18.81 6.57
N ARG A 285 -4.64 17.59 6.36
CA ARG A 285 -5.21 16.73 7.40
C ARG A 285 -4.52 15.39 7.46
N VAL A 286 -4.06 14.99 8.64
CA VAL A 286 -3.41 13.71 8.88
C VAL A 286 -4.26 12.90 9.85
N PHE A 287 -4.61 11.67 9.43
CA PHE A 287 -5.42 10.73 10.18
C PHE A 287 -4.53 9.57 10.67
N THR A 288 -4.60 9.27 11.95
CA THR A 288 -3.84 8.21 12.61
C THR A 288 -4.76 7.39 13.52
N PRO A 289 -4.33 6.21 14.02
CA PRO A 289 -5.15 5.41 14.91
C PRO A 289 -5.45 6.13 16.24
N GLY A 290 -6.67 5.98 16.74
CA GLY A 290 -7.03 6.36 18.11
C GLY A 290 -6.73 5.24 19.11
N ILE A 291 -6.85 3.97 18.71
CA ILE A 291 -6.49 2.79 19.50
C ILE A 291 -5.24 2.15 18.87
N PRO A 292 -4.12 2.04 19.60
CA PRO A 292 -2.87 1.53 19.05
C PRO A 292 -2.80 0.00 19.05
N ASP A 293 -2.13 -0.57 18.03
CA ASP A 293 -1.62 -1.94 18.04
C ASP A 293 -0.33 -2.07 18.90
N LYS A 294 0.56 -1.07 18.79
CA LYS A 294 1.86 -1.00 19.45
C LYS A 294 2.01 0.30 20.23
N LYS A 295 1.92 0.23 21.58
CA LYS A 295 1.92 1.41 22.46
C LYS A 295 3.15 2.30 22.32
N ILE A 296 4.34 1.72 22.08
CA ILE A 296 5.59 2.47 21.92
C ILE A 296 5.53 3.28 20.62
N ILE A 297 5.23 2.66 19.49
CA ILE A 297 5.13 3.29 18.17
C ILE A 297 4.06 4.38 18.15
N TYR A 298 2.95 4.15 18.84
CA TYR A 298 1.91 5.16 19.03
C TYR A 298 2.41 6.39 19.79
N GLY A 299 3.23 6.17 20.85
CA GLY A 299 3.89 7.27 21.56
C GLY A 299 4.83 8.08 20.66
N VAL A 300 5.59 7.41 19.78
CA VAL A 300 6.46 8.05 18.79
C VAL A 300 5.62 8.84 17.78
N THR A 301 4.60 8.25 17.17
CA THR A 301 3.66 8.90 16.25
C THR A 301 3.13 10.21 16.84
N ARG A 302 2.60 10.17 18.07
CA ARG A 302 2.10 11.36 18.77
C ARG A 302 3.17 12.41 19.07
N SER A 303 4.45 12.05 19.07
CA SER A 303 5.54 13.01 19.27
C SER A 303 5.68 13.99 18.10
N TYR A 304 5.25 13.61 16.91
CA TYR A 304 5.30 14.44 15.70
C TYR A 304 4.15 15.47 15.64
N TYR A 305 3.01 15.20 16.29
CA TYR A 305 1.83 16.06 16.18
C TYR A 305 2.10 17.53 16.50
N SER A 306 2.74 17.81 17.64
CA SER A 306 3.00 19.21 18.05
C SER A 306 3.85 19.98 17.05
N GLY A 307 4.78 19.30 16.36
CA GLY A 307 5.60 19.91 15.31
C GLY A 307 4.77 20.30 14.08
N LEU A 308 3.94 19.39 13.62
CA LEU A 308 3.06 19.57 12.48
C LEU A 308 1.95 20.59 12.76
N VAL A 309 1.29 20.49 13.92
CA VAL A 309 0.20 21.41 14.32
C VAL A 309 0.69 22.87 14.40
N ARG A 310 1.89 23.11 14.93
CA ARG A 310 2.48 24.48 14.95
C ARG A 310 2.73 25.04 13.55
N GLN A 311 2.81 24.19 12.54
CA GLN A 311 2.99 24.61 11.15
C GLN A 311 1.67 24.74 10.39
N GLY A 312 0.53 24.43 11.04
CA GLY A 312 -0.80 24.57 10.45
C GLY A 312 -1.43 23.26 9.97
N VAL A 313 -0.79 22.13 10.19
CA VAL A 313 -1.36 20.80 9.87
C VAL A 313 -2.41 20.43 10.91
N ARG A 314 -3.55 19.91 10.46
CA ARG A 314 -4.61 19.39 11.32
C ARG A 314 -4.43 17.89 11.53
N VAL A 315 -4.60 17.42 12.77
CA VAL A 315 -4.40 16.02 13.14
C VAL A 315 -5.67 15.43 13.72
N TYR A 316 -6.01 14.24 13.24
CA TYR A 316 -7.19 13.47 13.59
C TYR A 316 -6.81 12.09 14.12
N GLU A 317 -7.44 11.63 15.20
CA GLU A 317 -7.30 10.27 15.73
C GLU A 317 -8.61 9.50 15.47
N TYR A 318 -8.52 8.41 14.71
CA TYR A 318 -9.65 7.54 14.39
C TYR A 318 -10.15 6.81 15.66
N THR A 319 -11.37 7.10 16.10
CA THR A 319 -11.86 6.69 17.43
C THR A 319 -12.42 5.27 17.50
N PRO A 320 -13.00 4.67 16.43
CA PRO A 320 -13.60 3.34 16.54
C PRO A 320 -12.59 2.20 16.73
N GLY A 321 -11.30 2.43 16.40
CA GLY A 321 -10.31 1.38 16.50
C GLY A 321 -8.95 1.73 15.88
N PHE A 322 -8.36 0.76 15.20
CA PHE A 322 -7.05 0.89 14.55
C PHE A 322 -7.18 1.27 13.08
N LEU A 323 -6.73 2.46 12.72
CA LEU A 323 -6.63 2.92 11.33
C LEU A 323 -5.34 2.38 10.72
N HIS A 324 -5.49 1.46 9.76
CA HIS A 324 -4.36 0.85 9.05
C HIS A 324 -4.29 1.20 7.57
N ALA A 325 -5.20 2.01 7.06
CA ALA A 325 -5.19 2.50 5.68
C ALA A 325 -3.91 3.31 5.38
N LYS A 326 -3.37 3.15 4.17
CA LYS A 326 -2.26 3.93 3.64
C LYS A 326 -2.75 4.56 2.34
N GLN A 327 -3.26 5.78 2.48
CA GLN A 327 -3.83 6.51 1.36
C GLN A 327 -3.61 8.01 1.50
N MET A 328 -3.51 8.68 0.37
CA MET A 328 -3.38 10.11 0.28
C MET A 328 -4.29 10.64 -0.82
N LEU A 329 -5.04 11.70 -0.52
CA LEU A 329 -5.86 12.45 -1.47
C LEU A 329 -5.27 13.83 -1.63
N CYS A 330 -4.90 14.19 -2.84
CA CYS A 330 -4.37 15.50 -3.21
C CYS A 330 -5.37 16.21 -4.11
N ASP A 331 -5.84 17.34 -3.65
CA ASP A 331 -6.88 18.13 -4.31
C ASP A 331 -8.16 17.32 -4.58
N GLU A 332 -8.72 17.41 -5.80
CA GLU A 332 -10.00 16.78 -6.14
C GLU A 332 -9.83 15.60 -7.12
N ASP A 333 -8.61 15.41 -7.62
CA ASP A 333 -8.37 14.61 -8.81
C ASP A 333 -7.18 13.65 -8.73
N THR A 334 -6.38 13.69 -7.66
CA THR A 334 -5.17 12.87 -7.54
C THR A 334 -5.15 12.12 -6.21
N ALA A 335 -4.80 10.83 -6.24
CA ALA A 335 -4.71 10.02 -5.03
C ALA A 335 -3.63 8.94 -5.16
N THR A 336 -3.21 8.40 -4.03
CA THR A 336 -2.44 7.15 -3.96
C THR A 336 -2.98 6.24 -2.87
N VAL A 337 -3.02 4.95 -3.13
CA VAL A 337 -3.43 3.89 -2.20
C VAL A 337 -2.45 2.74 -2.32
N GLY A 338 -2.03 2.16 -1.19
CA GLY A 338 -1.09 1.05 -1.24
C GLY A 338 -0.70 0.51 0.12
N THR A 339 0.55 0.08 0.22
CA THR A 339 1.09 -0.59 1.41
C THR A 339 2.01 0.32 2.23
N ILE A 340 2.42 1.48 1.69
CA ILE A 340 3.49 2.34 2.21
C ILE A 340 3.00 3.16 3.40
N ASN A 341 3.48 2.85 4.60
CA ASN A 341 3.27 3.68 5.79
C ASN A 341 4.13 4.95 5.74
N MET A 342 3.74 5.97 6.48
CA MET A 342 4.59 7.14 6.71
C MET A 342 5.53 6.92 7.91
N ASP A 343 6.38 5.90 7.82
CA ASP A 343 7.42 5.60 8.80
C ASP A 343 8.74 5.16 8.13
N TYR A 344 9.85 5.27 8.87
CA TYR A 344 11.19 4.99 8.34
C TYR A 344 11.35 3.56 7.80
N ARG A 345 10.74 2.56 8.44
CA ARG A 345 10.84 1.18 7.97
C ARG A 345 10.20 1.00 6.61
N SER A 346 9.00 1.54 6.47
CA SER A 346 8.25 1.48 5.21
C SER A 346 8.97 2.24 4.10
N LEU A 347 9.48 3.44 4.41
CA LEU A 347 10.06 4.33 3.41
C LEU A 347 11.49 3.96 2.97
N TYR A 348 12.25 3.18 3.80
CA TYR A 348 13.68 2.95 3.52
C TYR A 348 14.15 1.50 3.65
N HIS A 349 13.34 0.61 4.24
CA HIS A 349 13.78 -0.75 4.56
C HIS A 349 12.88 -1.86 4.00
N HIS A 350 11.68 -1.53 3.56
CA HIS A 350 10.74 -2.51 3.05
C HIS A 350 10.59 -2.44 1.53
N PHE A 351 10.32 -3.61 0.93
CA PHE A 351 9.70 -3.64 -0.38
C PHE A 351 8.23 -3.28 -0.22
N GLU A 352 7.79 -2.25 -0.89
CA GLU A 352 6.46 -1.68 -0.79
C GLU A 352 5.86 -1.49 -2.18
N ASN A 353 4.55 -1.25 -2.26
CA ASN A 353 3.91 -0.83 -3.49
C ASN A 353 2.77 0.15 -3.24
N GLY A 354 2.47 0.93 -4.26
CA GLY A 354 1.33 1.82 -4.29
C GLY A 354 0.75 1.94 -5.68
N VAL A 355 -0.43 2.54 -5.75
CA VAL A 355 -1.08 2.92 -7.00
C VAL A 355 -1.33 4.42 -6.96
N TRP A 356 -0.58 5.15 -7.75
CA TRP A 356 -0.87 6.55 -8.04
C TRP A 356 -1.96 6.62 -9.11
N MET A 357 -2.92 7.53 -8.95
CA MET A 357 -4.03 7.71 -9.87
C MET A 357 -4.43 9.18 -9.99
N HIS A 358 -4.84 9.58 -11.19
CA HIS A 358 -5.32 10.91 -11.49
C HIS A 358 -6.55 10.88 -12.41
N GLY A 359 -7.58 11.64 -12.09
CA GLY A 359 -8.81 11.76 -12.88
C GLY A 359 -9.64 10.48 -12.97
N CYS A 360 -9.37 9.48 -12.12
CA CYS A 360 -10.12 8.22 -12.06
C CYS A 360 -11.41 8.37 -11.23
N ASP A 361 -12.44 7.63 -11.59
CA ASP A 361 -13.72 7.62 -10.84
C ASP A 361 -13.54 7.18 -9.37
N ALA A 362 -12.58 6.30 -9.09
CA ALA A 362 -12.26 5.85 -7.75
C ALA A 362 -11.87 6.99 -6.77
N ILE A 363 -11.43 8.14 -7.27
CA ILE A 363 -11.04 9.28 -6.43
C ILE A 363 -12.22 9.85 -5.67
N ARG A 364 -13.43 9.81 -6.23
CA ARG A 364 -14.67 10.21 -5.53
C ARG A 364 -14.98 9.29 -4.34
N ASP A 365 -14.72 7.99 -4.48
CA ASP A 365 -14.92 7.03 -3.40
C ASP A 365 -13.87 7.23 -2.31
N ILE A 366 -12.62 7.58 -2.68
CA ILE A 366 -11.54 7.92 -1.74
C ILE A 366 -11.89 9.22 -0.99
N GLU A 367 -12.43 10.24 -1.67
CA GLU A 367 -12.90 11.47 -1.04
C GLU A 367 -14.02 11.18 -0.03
N ALA A 368 -15.02 10.39 -0.43
CA ALA A 368 -16.11 9.99 0.47
C ALA A 368 -15.61 9.20 1.69
N ASP A 369 -14.56 8.38 1.53
CA ASP A 369 -13.92 7.67 2.64
C ASP A 369 -13.21 8.64 3.60
N PHE A 370 -12.52 9.66 3.10
CA PHE A 370 -11.95 10.71 3.96
C PHE A 370 -13.02 11.54 4.67
N ASP A 371 -14.15 11.83 4.02
CA ASP A 371 -15.28 12.51 4.68
C ASP A 371 -15.83 11.67 5.85
N LYS A 372 -15.89 10.35 5.67
CA LYS A 372 -16.26 9.41 6.75
C LYS A 372 -15.20 9.37 7.84
N LEU A 373 -13.90 9.33 7.50
CA LEU A 373 -12.82 9.38 8.47
C LEU A 373 -12.86 10.67 9.33
N ILE A 374 -13.24 11.80 8.74
CA ILE A 374 -13.44 13.08 9.50
C ILE A 374 -14.54 12.92 10.55
N GLN A 375 -15.66 12.26 10.18
CA GLN A 375 -16.79 12.03 11.09
C GLN A 375 -16.46 11.05 12.20
N ASP A 376 -15.68 10.00 11.87
CA ASP A 376 -15.34 8.90 12.78
C ASP A 376 -14.07 9.20 13.63
N SER A 377 -13.48 10.38 13.50
CA SER A 377 -12.23 10.76 14.18
C SER A 377 -12.42 11.96 15.11
N GLU A 378 -11.62 11.99 16.18
CA GLU A 378 -11.45 13.17 17.02
C GLU A 378 -10.38 14.08 16.42
N GLU A 379 -10.70 15.36 16.15
CA GLU A 379 -9.68 16.34 15.84
C GLU A 379 -8.91 16.74 17.09
N VAL A 380 -7.62 16.39 17.14
CA VAL A 380 -6.76 16.65 18.30
C VAL A 380 -5.83 17.86 18.11
N THR A 381 -6.02 18.62 17.05
CA THR A 381 -5.18 19.77 16.68
C THR A 381 -4.97 20.74 17.82
N ASP A 382 -6.06 21.21 18.48
CA ASP A 382 -5.99 22.19 19.56
C ASP A 382 -5.26 21.65 20.79
N LYS A 383 -5.44 20.37 21.12
CA LYS A 383 -4.75 19.67 22.21
C LYS A 383 -3.21 19.72 22.06
N TYR A 384 -2.71 19.78 20.83
CA TYR A 384 -1.27 19.79 20.55
C TYR A 384 -0.72 21.18 20.17
N ARG A 385 -1.58 22.18 20.01
CA ARG A 385 -1.19 23.59 19.68
C ARG A 385 -0.53 24.28 20.85
N ASP A 386 -1.09 24.17 22.06
CA ASP A 386 -0.69 24.97 23.22
C ASP A 386 0.65 24.55 23.87
N GLY A 387 1.29 23.51 23.41
CA GLY A 387 2.66 23.16 23.78
C GLY A 387 2.92 22.93 25.29
N ARG A 388 1.89 22.95 26.14
CA ARG A 388 2.00 22.76 27.60
C ARG A 388 2.22 21.30 28.00
N LYS A 389 3.15 20.61 27.32
CA LYS A 389 3.57 19.29 27.77
C LYS A 389 4.58 19.45 28.89
N ASN A 390 4.42 18.62 29.94
CA ASN A 390 5.38 18.44 31.00
C ASN A 390 6.79 18.22 30.40
N MET A 391 7.81 18.86 30.93
CA MET A 391 9.21 18.74 30.44
C MET A 391 9.67 17.30 30.34
N ALA A 392 9.22 16.43 31.24
CA ALA A 392 9.53 15.00 31.22
C ALA A 392 8.97 14.30 29.94
N VAL A 393 7.75 14.65 29.52
CA VAL A 393 7.14 14.12 28.29
C VAL A 393 7.89 14.62 27.05
N ARG A 394 8.35 15.87 27.05
CA ARG A 394 9.18 16.42 25.96
C ARG A 394 10.54 15.71 25.88
N GLY A 395 11.21 15.49 27.02
CA GLY A 395 12.47 14.75 27.09
C GLY A 395 12.32 13.34 26.57
N TRP A 396 11.26 12.63 26.99
CA TRP A 396 10.93 11.30 26.50
C TRP A 396 10.69 11.28 24.98
N GLN A 397 9.93 12.23 24.45
CA GLN A 397 9.68 12.35 23.02
C GLN A 397 10.95 12.63 22.20
N CYS A 398 11.89 13.41 22.74
CA CYS A 398 13.18 13.60 22.09
C CYS A 398 14.00 12.30 22.03
N ILE A 399 14.03 11.53 23.11
CA ILE A 399 14.71 10.22 23.15
C ILE A 399 14.06 9.27 22.14
N MET A 400 12.72 9.20 22.11
CA MET A 400 12.00 8.33 21.17
C MET A 400 12.26 8.70 19.70
N ARG A 401 12.42 9.99 19.39
CA ARG A 401 12.79 10.42 18.03
C ARG A 401 14.21 10.02 17.62
N LEU A 402 15.14 9.93 18.57
CA LEU A 402 16.51 9.46 18.28
C LEU A 402 16.54 7.97 17.90
N ILE A 403 15.63 7.18 18.44
CA ILE A 403 15.53 5.74 18.12
C ILE A 403 14.49 5.44 17.01
N ALA A 404 13.73 6.47 16.55
CA ALA A 404 12.73 6.33 15.52
C ALA A 404 13.21 5.64 14.24
N PRO A 405 14.45 5.89 13.72
CA PRO A 405 14.97 5.17 12.56
C PRO A 405 15.24 3.69 12.80
N LEU A 406 15.20 3.23 14.06
CA LEU A 406 15.39 1.81 14.43
C LEU A 406 14.08 1.07 14.68
N LEU A 407 12.97 1.82 14.78
CA LEU A 407 11.62 1.30 15.04
C LEU A 407 10.87 1.06 13.73
#